data_8238a680a588c3eafc4f66540193351f
#
_entry.id   8238a680a588c3eafc4f66540193351f
#
_cell.length_a   1.000
_cell.length_b   1.000
_cell.length_c   1.000
_cell.angle_alpha   90.00
_cell.angle_beta   90.00
_cell.angle_gamma   90.00
#
_symmetry.space_group_name_H-M   'P 1'
#
loop_
_entity.id
_entity.type
_entity.pdbx_description
1 polymer ?
#
loop_
_entity_poly.entity_id
_entity_poly.type
_entity_poly.pdbx_seq_one_letter_code
_entity_poly.pdbx_strand_id
1 'polypeptide(L)'
;MLFRSAAASAATLDTVKQRGTLVCGVSAGFAGFSTPDSQGNFKGLDVDYCRALAAGVLGNASKVRFVSLTAQNRFTALQSGEIDVLYRNSTQTYLRGVTLGLRQGPVNFYDGQGFLVKRDSGVKELKDLKGATVCVAQGTTHEVTLGDYGRANGIDWKPLVFDRTDTMYQTFFGGRCDAMTQDASALAGAVTTAAPNPADYVVLPQTVSKEPLGPFTRNGDEVWSDIITWLHYGLVEAEELGVTAANADEMTKSSTPAIQRLVGTAGDLGSRLGLDNKWMLQAIKAGGNYSEIFERNVGKASPLKLDRGLNATWNKGGLMYAVPFK
;
A
#
# COMPACT_ATOMS: atom_id res chain seq x y z
N MET A 1 17.92 -12.77 41.66
CA MET A 1 17.72 -12.11 40.39
C MET A 1 17.55 -13.15 39.33
N LEU A 2 16.34 -13.41 38.85
CA LEU A 2 16.06 -14.33 37.75
C LEU A 2 16.25 -13.54 36.44
N PHE A 3 17.33 -13.79 35.75
CA PHE A 3 17.49 -13.34 34.37
C PHE A 3 16.47 -14.14 33.51
N ARG A 4 15.37 -13.51 33.14
CA ARG A 4 14.53 -13.98 32.04
C ARG A 4 15.36 -13.73 30.78
N SER A 5 15.96 -14.77 30.24
CA SER A 5 16.44 -14.79 28.86
C SER A 5 15.22 -14.47 27.98
N ALA A 6 15.16 -13.27 27.43
CA ALA A 6 14.27 -13.00 26.31
C ALA A 6 14.74 -13.95 25.19
N ALA A 7 13.93 -14.93 24.85
CA ALA A 7 14.17 -15.71 23.67
C ALA A 7 14.24 -14.74 22.49
N ALA A 8 15.40 -14.62 21.86
CA ALA A 8 15.54 -13.85 20.64
C ALA A 8 14.54 -14.45 19.64
N SER A 9 13.53 -13.68 19.25
CA SER A 9 12.63 -14.08 18.17
C SER A 9 13.50 -14.30 16.94
N ALA A 10 13.34 -15.45 16.27
CA ALA A 10 14.04 -15.69 15.01
C ALA A 10 13.76 -14.55 14.05
N ALA A 11 14.79 -14.03 13.37
CA ALA A 11 14.63 -12.95 12.40
C ALA A 11 13.59 -13.33 11.35
N THR A 12 12.76 -12.37 10.92
CA THR A 12 11.67 -12.66 9.97
C THR A 12 12.21 -13.26 8.67
N LEU A 13 13.36 -12.78 8.20
CA LEU A 13 14.01 -13.33 7.01
C LEU A 13 14.28 -14.84 7.13
N ASP A 14 14.83 -15.29 8.26
CA ASP A 14 15.14 -16.70 8.50
C ASP A 14 13.87 -17.53 8.57
N THR A 15 12.84 -17.02 9.26
CA THR A 15 11.52 -17.65 9.34
C THR A 15 10.89 -17.82 7.96
N VAL A 16 10.92 -16.78 7.12
CA VAL A 16 10.39 -16.80 5.75
C VAL A 16 11.15 -17.79 4.88
N LYS A 17 12.48 -17.80 4.95
CA LYS A 17 13.32 -18.75 4.20
C LYS A 17 13.10 -20.19 4.64
N GLN A 18 13.06 -20.45 5.94
CA GLN A 18 12.83 -21.80 6.48
C GLN A 18 11.44 -22.33 6.12
N ARG A 19 10.42 -21.48 6.19
CA ARG A 19 9.04 -21.82 5.82
C ARG A 19 8.87 -21.96 4.30
N GLY A 20 9.73 -21.30 3.51
CA GLY A 20 9.65 -21.27 2.05
C GLY A 20 8.45 -20.48 1.49
N THR A 21 7.81 -19.66 2.29
CA THR A 21 6.61 -18.88 1.93
C THR A 21 6.58 -17.57 2.69
N LEU A 22 6.36 -16.47 1.99
CA LEU A 22 6.07 -15.16 2.57
C LEU A 22 4.60 -15.09 3.01
N VAL A 23 4.32 -14.56 4.18
CA VAL A 23 2.94 -14.28 4.63
C VAL A 23 2.71 -12.78 4.61
N CYS A 24 1.91 -12.31 3.66
CA CYS A 24 1.66 -10.89 3.44
C CYS A 24 0.24 -10.52 3.86
N GLY A 25 0.11 -9.53 4.75
CA GLY A 25 -1.17 -8.96 5.16
C GLY A 25 -1.65 -7.93 4.14
N VAL A 26 -2.86 -8.11 3.64
CA VAL A 26 -3.49 -7.26 2.62
C VAL A 26 -4.93 -6.92 2.99
N SER A 27 -5.56 -6.01 2.27
CA SER A 27 -7.01 -5.78 2.35
C SER A 27 -7.76 -6.74 1.44
N ALA A 28 -9.01 -7.04 1.74
CA ALA A 28 -9.87 -7.89 0.91
C ALA A 28 -10.87 -7.11 0.05
N GLY A 29 -10.74 -5.80 -0.10
CA GLY A 29 -11.80 -5.03 -0.76
C GLY A 29 -11.38 -3.67 -1.32
N PHE A 30 -10.09 -3.43 -1.51
CA PHE A 30 -9.61 -2.19 -2.11
C PHE A 30 -9.20 -2.42 -3.56
N ALA A 31 -10.09 -2.05 -4.49
CA ALA A 31 -9.80 -2.12 -5.91
C ALA A 31 -8.53 -1.32 -6.26
N GLY A 32 -7.68 -1.91 -7.08
CA GLY A 32 -6.37 -1.36 -7.43
C GLY A 32 -5.26 -1.63 -6.40
N PHE A 33 -5.56 -1.96 -5.14
CA PHE A 33 -4.56 -2.25 -4.11
C PHE A 33 -4.52 -3.73 -3.74
N SER A 34 -5.64 -4.28 -3.30
CA SER A 34 -5.75 -5.72 -3.03
C SER A 34 -7.21 -6.16 -3.11
N THR A 35 -7.53 -6.94 -4.12
CA THR A 35 -8.86 -7.47 -4.36
C THR A 35 -8.72 -8.91 -4.85
N PRO A 36 -9.41 -9.88 -4.23
CA PRO A 36 -9.46 -11.24 -4.75
C PRO A 36 -10.35 -11.29 -6.00
N ASP A 37 -9.96 -12.12 -6.97
CA ASP A 37 -10.84 -12.49 -8.07
C ASP A 37 -11.82 -13.60 -7.64
N SER A 38 -12.67 -14.07 -8.56
CA SER A 38 -13.65 -15.14 -8.31
C SER A 38 -13.04 -16.49 -7.92
N GLN A 39 -11.72 -16.65 -8.17
CA GLN A 39 -10.96 -17.86 -7.84
C GLN A 39 -10.16 -17.68 -6.52
N GLY A 40 -10.25 -16.51 -5.89
CA GLY A 40 -9.52 -16.17 -4.68
C GLY A 40 -8.08 -15.68 -4.93
N ASN A 41 -7.67 -15.46 -6.18
CA ASN A 41 -6.36 -14.89 -6.48
C ASN A 41 -6.38 -13.38 -6.28
N PHE A 42 -5.47 -12.88 -5.48
CA PHE A 42 -5.37 -11.45 -5.21
C PHE A 42 -4.69 -10.70 -6.37
N LYS A 43 -5.14 -9.47 -6.62
CA LYS A 43 -4.58 -8.48 -7.56
C LYS A 43 -4.52 -7.11 -6.92
N GLY A 44 -3.56 -6.29 -7.33
CA GLY A 44 -3.43 -4.92 -6.90
C GLY A 44 -1.99 -4.51 -6.58
N LEU A 45 -1.78 -3.22 -6.32
CA LEU A 45 -0.48 -2.62 -6.05
C LEU A 45 0.20 -3.26 -4.82
N ASP A 46 -0.52 -3.40 -3.71
CA ASP A 46 -0.01 -4.04 -2.49
C ASP A 46 0.34 -5.52 -2.73
N VAL A 47 -0.46 -6.21 -3.53
CA VAL A 47 -0.25 -7.62 -3.91
C VAL A 47 1.00 -7.78 -4.76
N ASP A 48 1.24 -6.87 -5.71
CA ASP A 48 2.41 -6.91 -6.57
C ASP A 48 3.70 -6.63 -5.79
N TYR A 49 3.66 -5.73 -4.78
CA TYR A 49 4.78 -5.57 -3.84
C TYR A 49 5.08 -6.85 -3.06
N CYS A 50 4.05 -7.55 -2.56
CA CYS A 50 4.25 -8.85 -1.88
C CYS A 50 4.83 -9.91 -2.81
N ARG A 51 4.40 -9.96 -4.07
CA ARG A 51 4.95 -10.90 -5.08
C ARG A 51 6.39 -10.56 -5.45
N ALA A 52 6.71 -9.28 -5.65
CA ALA A 52 8.07 -8.82 -5.89
C ALA A 52 8.98 -9.15 -4.71
N LEU A 53 8.51 -8.97 -3.47
CA LEU A 53 9.24 -9.36 -2.27
C LEU A 53 9.48 -10.86 -2.21
N ALA A 54 8.46 -11.68 -2.46
CA ALA A 54 8.60 -13.15 -2.48
C ALA A 54 9.59 -13.60 -3.57
N ALA A 55 9.56 -12.97 -4.74
CA ALA A 55 10.53 -13.24 -5.80
C ALA A 55 11.96 -12.88 -5.41
N GLY A 56 12.15 -11.72 -4.78
CA GLY A 56 13.47 -11.27 -4.31
C GLY A 56 14.03 -12.14 -3.19
N VAL A 57 13.21 -12.55 -2.22
CA VAL A 57 13.65 -13.28 -1.03
C VAL A 57 13.73 -14.81 -1.27
N LEU A 58 12.77 -15.35 -2.03
CA LEU A 58 12.58 -16.80 -2.20
C LEU A 58 12.78 -17.28 -3.65
N GLY A 59 13.16 -16.35 -4.55
CA GLY A 59 13.37 -16.66 -5.97
C GLY A 59 12.08 -16.98 -6.76
N ASN A 60 10.90 -16.80 -6.16
CA ASN A 60 9.63 -17.14 -6.81
C ASN A 60 8.46 -16.31 -6.27
N ALA A 61 7.81 -15.55 -7.15
CA ALA A 61 6.67 -14.70 -6.84
C ALA A 61 5.42 -15.45 -6.34
N SER A 62 5.29 -16.74 -6.65
CA SER A 62 4.16 -17.56 -6.18
C SER A 62 4.31 -18.03 -4.73
N LYS A 63 5.52 -17.91 -4.14
CA LYS A 63 5.79 -18.27 -2.75
C LYS A 63 5.29 -17.21 -1.77
N VAL A 64 4.05 -16.77 -1.95
CA VAL A 64 3.38 -15.81 -1.07
C VAL A 64 1.99 -16.30 -0.71
N ARG A 65 1.64 -16.20 0.58
CA ARG A 65 0.29 -16.41 1.09
C ARG A 65 -0.26 -15.05 1.55
N PHE A 66 -1.43 -14.71 1.07
CA PHE A 66 -2.12 -13.49 1.45
C PHE A 66 -3.06 -13.73 2.64
N VAL A 67 -3.06 -12.81 3.60
CA VAL A 67 -3.98 -12.79 4.74
C VAL A 67 -4.81 -11.52 4.65
N SER A 68 -6.12 -11.68 4.50
CA SER A 68 -7.07 -10.57 4.45
C SER A 68 -7.30 -9.99 5.84
N LEU A 69 -7.08 -8.70 5.99
CA LEU A 69 -7.15 -8.00 7.26
C LEU A 69 -8.08 -6.79 7.19
N THR A 70 -8.82 -6.55 8.27
CA THR A 70 -9.60 -5.32 8.45
C THR A 70 -8.69 -4.15 8.85
N ALA A 71 -9.21 -2.93 8.88
CA ALA A 71 -8.47 -1.79 9.38
C ALA A 71 -8.15 -1.92 10.87
N GLN A 72 -8.98 -2.61 11.64
CA GLN A 72 -8.80 -2.80 13.09
C GLN A 72 -7.74 -3.83 13.44
N ASN A 73 -7.73 -5.00 12.77
CA ASN A 73 -6.87 -6.11 13.18
C ASN A 73 -5.50 -6.15 12.49
N ARG A 74 -5.26 -5.31 11.47
CA ARG A 74 -4.03 -5.36 10.65
C ARG A 74 -2.74 -5.22 11.44
N PHE A 75 -2.71 -4.31 12.42
CA PHE A 75 -1.50 -4.07 13.20
C PHE A 75 -1.28 -5.17 14.25
N THR A 76 -2.35 -5.67 14.87
CA THR A 76 -2.28 -6.79 15.82
C THR A 76 -1.80 -8.07 15.12
N ALA A 77 -2.26 -8.34 13.90
CA ALA A 77 -1.80 -9.49 13.09
C ALA A 77 -0.29 -9.40 12.80
N LEU A 78 0.23 -8.19 12.52
CA LEU A 78 1.67 -7.99 12.34
C LEU A 78 2.45 -8.14 13.66
N GLN A 79 1.95 -7.56 14.75
CA GLN A 79 2.57 -7.64 16.07
C GLN A 79 2.66 -9.07 16.59
N SER A 80 1.63 -9.88 16.38
CA SER A 80 1.58 -11.29 16.80
C SER A 80 2.43 -12.24 15.94
N GLY A 81 2.93 -11.78 14.79
CA GLY A 81 3.65 -12.62 13.85
C GLY A 81 2.75 -13.50 12.96
N GLU A 82 1.44 -13.26 12.92
CA GLU A 82 0.52 -13.91 11.99
C GLU A 82 0.90 -13.61 10.53
N ILE A 83 1.44 -12.42 10.28
CA ILE A 83 1.98 -11.97 9.01
C ILE A 83 3.43 -11.50 9.16
N ASP A 84 4.21 -11.61 8.10
CA ASP A 84 5.61 -11.18 8.06
C ASP A 84 5.75 -9.70 7.72
N VAL A 85 4.86 -9.20 6.88
CA VAL A 85 4.82 -7.81 6.41
C VAL A 85 3.37 -7.41 6.17
N LEU A 86 3.07 -6.14 6.43
CA LEU A 86 1.77 -5.55 6.13
C LEU A 86 1.89 -4.63 4.91
N TYR A 87 1.29 -5.02 3.79
CA TYR A 87 1.02 -4.19 2.61
C TYR A 87 -0.49 -4.04 2.47
N ARG A 88 -1.04 -3.01 3.10
CA ARG A 88 -2.50 -2.83 3.17
C ARG A 88 -2.86 -1.35 3.21
N ASN A 89 -2.51 -0.61 2.16
CA ASN A 89 -2.84 0.83 2.05
C ASN A 89 -2.92 1.51 3.44
N SER A 90 -1.85 1.35 4.24
CA SER A 90 -1.85 1.83 5.63
C SER A 90 -1.08 3.13 5.74
N THR A 91 -1.78 4.18 6.14
CA THR A 91 -1.22 5.51 6.34
C THR A 91 -0.17 5.52 7.44
N GLN A 92 0.95 6.10 7.14
CA GLN A 92 2.01 6.37 8.11
C GLN A 92 1.63 7.60 8.94
N THR A 93 1.68 7.46 10.26
CA THR A 93 1.42 8.55 11.19
C THR A 93 2.43 8.54 12.33
N TYR A 94 2.62 9.69 12.97
CA TYR A 94 3.45 9.79 14.16
C TYR A 94 3.03 8.76 15.22
N LEU A 95 1.73 8.72 15.55
CA LEU A 95 1.21 7.82 16.57
C LEU A 95 1.49 6.35 16.24
N ARG A 96 1.22 5.92 15.00
CA ARG A 96 1.49 4.54 14.57
C ARG A 96 2.96 4.19 14.63
N GLY A 97 3.84 5.13 14.31
CA GLY A 97 5.29 4.92 14.36
C GLY A 97 5.88 4.81 15.76
N VAL A 98 5.28 5.50 16.75
CA VAL A 98 5.86 5.56 18.11
C VAL A 98 5.17 4.65 19.13
N THR A 99 3.92 4.25 18.90
CA THR A 99 3.14 3.52 19.93
C THR A 99 2.90 2.05 19.63
N LEU A 100 2.94 1.65 18.36
CA LEU A 100 2.54 0.28 17.99
C LEU A 100 3.68 -0.74 18.06
N GLY A 101 4.94 -0.32 18.32
CA GLY A 101 6.08 -1.22 18.25
C GLY A 101 6.30 -1.76 16.83
N LEU A 102 5.93 -0.98 15.83
CA LEU A 102 6.06 -1.29 14.41
C LEU A 102 6.90 -0.24 13.71
N ARG A 103 7.63 -0.66 12.69
CA ARG A 103 8.40 0.22 11.82
C ARG A 103 7.61 0.53 10.55
N GLN A 104 7.54 1.79 10.22
CA GLN A 104 6.98 2.27 8.96
C GLN A 104 8.06 2.19 7.88
N GLY A 105 7.77 1.54 6.76
CA GLY A 105 8.66 1.49 5.60
C GLY A 105 8.55 2.76 4.74
N PRO A 106 9.12 2.79 3.54
CA PRO A 106 8.97 3.94 2.64
C PRO A 106 7.52 4.09 2.15
N VAL A 107 7.15 5.33 1.83
CA VAL A 107 5.83 5.61 1.24
C VAL A 107 5.79 5.04 -0.18
N ASN A 108 4.89 4.09 -0.43
CA ASN A 108 4.71 3.48 -1.73
C ASN A 108 3.51 4.03 -2.51
N PHE A 109 2.68 4.85 -1.85
CA PHE A 109 1.59 5.58 -2.50
C PHE A 109 1.22 6.83 -1.70
N TYR A 110 1.23 7.99 -2.35
CA TYR A 110 0.77 9.26 -1.79
C TYR A 110 -0.69 9.46 -2.12
N ASP A 111 -1.54 9.59 -1.10
CA ASP A 111 -2.97 9.77 -1.21
C ASP A 111 -3.46 10.91 -0.31
N GLY A 112 -4.75 11.12 -0.28
CA GLY A 112 -5.45 12.06 0.60
C GLY A 112 -6.85 11.56 0.90
N GLN A 113 -7.38 11.91 2.07
CA GLN A 113 -8.76 11.60 2.42
C GLN A 113 -9.71 12.47 1.61
N GLY A 114 -10.60 11.82 0.85
CA GLY A 114 -11.65 12.42 0.05
C GLY A 114 -13.06 12.08 0.53
N PHE A 115 -14.05 12.59 -0.19
CA PHE A 115 -15.47 12.33 0.05
C PHE A 115 -16.15 11.95 -1.25
N LEU A 116 -16.93 10.87 -1.21
CA LEU A 116 -17.78 10.40 -2.30
C LEU A 116 -19.22 10.74 -1.98
N VAL A 117 -19.91 11.35 -2.94
CA VAL A 117 -21.32 11.74 -2.83
C VAL A 117 -22.09 11.34 -4.09
N LYS A 118 -23.41 11.30 -4.01
CA LYS A 118 -24.23 11.24 -5.21
C LYS A 118 -24.14 12.54 -5.99
N ARG A 119 -24.08 12.45 -7.30
CA ARG A 119 -23.97 13.62 -8.19
C ARG A 119 -25.20 14.52 -8.13
N ASP A 120 -26.39 13.91 -7.94
CA ASP A 120 -27.68 14.61 -7.84
C ASP A 120 -27.98 15.14 -6.42
N SER A 121 -27.09 14.92 -5.44
CA SER A 121 -27.26 15.43 -4.07
C SER A 121 -27.16 16.95 -3.95
N GLY A 122 -26.61 17.63 -4.96
CA GLY A 122 -26.36 19.07 -4.93
C GLY A 122 -25.10 19.47 -4.14
N VAL A 123 -24.41 18.53 -3.48
CA VAL A 123 -23.17 18.76 -2.73
C VAL A 123 -22.03 19.09 -3.70
N LYS A 124 -21.38 20.24 -3.52
CA LYS A 124 -20.24 20.72 -4.33
C LYS A 124 -18.96 20.85 -3.51
N GLU A 125 -19.09 21.10 -2.23
CA GLU A 125 -17.99 21.31 -1.30
C GLU A 125 -18.31 20.73 0.08
N LEU A 126 -17.28 20.56 0.92
CA LEU A 126 -17.42 19.85 2.20
C LEU A 126 -18.40 20.54 3.18
N LYS A 127 -18.51 21.85 3.12
CA LYS A 127 -19.46 22.57 4.00
C LYS A 127 -20.92 22.29 3.66
N ASP A 128 -21.21 21.83 2.43
CA ASP A 128 -22.57 21.42 2.03
C ASP A 128 -23.00 20.12 2.74
N LEU A 129 -22.03 19.39 3.34
CA LEU A 129 -22.28 18.18 4.12
C LEU A 129 -22.65 18.45 5.60
N LYS A 130 -22.97 19.70 5.98
CA LYS A 130 -23.41 20.01 7.33
C LYS A 130 -24.69 19.22 7.67
N GLY A 131 -24.66 18.50 8.80
CA GLY A 131 -25.75 17.63 9.24
C GLY A 131 -25.84 16.29 8.52
N ALA A 132 -25.01 16.07 7.50
CA ALA A 132 -25.01 14.84 6.69
C ALA A 132 -24.55 13.61 7.47
N THR A 133 -25.10 12.45 7.12
CA THR A 133 -24.62 11.14 7.57
C THR A 133 -23.45 10.71 6.70
N VAL A 134 -22.26 10.51 7.32
CA VAL A 134 -21.03 10.15 6.62
C VAL A 134 -20.59 8.73 6.99
N CYS A 135 -20.59 7.81 6.02
CA CYS A 135 -20.07 6.47 6.18
C CYS A 135 -18.53 6.50 6.30
N VAL A 136 -17.96 5.87 7.33
CA VAL A 136 -16.52 5.80 7.58
C VAL A 136 -16.13 4.44 8.19
N ALA A 137 -14.93 3.94 7.87
CA ALA A 137 -14.42 2.70 8.43
C ALA A 137 -13.71 2.93 9.77
N GLN A 138 -13.99 2.08 10.76
CA GLN A 138 -13.40 2.09 12.09
C GLN A 138 -11.90 1.77 12.06
N GLY A 139 -11.14 2.39 12.97
CA GLY A 139 -9.69 2.14 13.12
C GLY A 139 -8.85 2.73 11.99
N THR A 140 -9.40 3.68 11.25
CA THR A 140 -8.72 4.40 10.17
C THR A 140 -8.32 5.82 10.61
N THR A 141 -7.38 6.41 9.89
CA THR A 141 -7.08 7.85 9.96
C THR A 141 -8.29 8.69 9.57
N HIS A 142 -9.10 8.18 8.64
CA HIS A 142 -10.29 8.85 8.14
C HIS A 142 -11.35 9.11 9.22
N GLU A 143 -11.54 8.16 10.15
CA GLU A 143 -12.44 8.32 11.30
C GLU A 143 -11.98 9.46 12.22
N VAL A 144 -10.68 9.51 12.52
CA VAL A 144 -10.09 10.58 13.34
C VAL A 144 -10.16 11.92 12.63
N THR A 145 -9.73 11.98 11.38
CA THR A 145 -9.71 13.21 10.57
C THR A 145 -11.13 13.75 10.34
N LEU A 146 -12.12 12.87 10.16
CA LEU A 146 -13.53 13.29 10.02
C LEU A 146 -13.97 14.11 11.24
N GLY A 147 -13.68 13.62 12.46
CA GLY A 147 -13.99 14.35 13.69
C GLY A 147 -13.21 15.65 13.85
N ASP A 148 -11.91 15.63 13.57
CA ASP A 148 -11.03 16.79 13.74
C ASP A 148 -11.34 17.89 12.74
N TYR A 149 -11.50 17.54 11.46
CA TYR A 149 -11.80 18.50 10.40
C TYR A 149 -13.19 19.13 10.61
N GLY A 150 -14.19 18.33 10.99
CA GLY A 150 -15.53 18.84 11.29
C GLY A 150 -15.51 19.87 12.41
N ARG A 151 -14.85 19.57 13.53
CA ARG A 151 -14.70 20.54 14.64
C ARG A 151 -13.97 21.80 14.22
N ALA A 152 -12.87 21.67 13.51
CA ALA A 152 -12.05 22.81 13.09
C ALA A 152 -12.77 23.74 12.11
N ASN A 153 -13.69 23.22 11.29
CA ASN A 153 -14.38 23.97 10.23
C ASN A 153 -15.88 24.24 10.54
N GLY A 154 -16.36 23.86 11.72
CA GLY A 154 -17.76 24.06 12.12
C GLY A 154 -18.76 23.24 11.29
N ILE A 155 -18.32 22.08 10.79
CA ILE A 155 -19.16 21.15 10.03
C ILE A 155 -19.60 20.04 10.97
N ASP A 156 -20.89 20.02 11.27
CA ASP A 156 -21.50 19.00 12.14
C ASP A 156 -22.08 17.90 11.25
N TRP A 157 -21.27 16.88 10.98
CA TRP A 157 -21.70 15.65 10.30
C TRP A 157 -21.93 14.51 11.30
N LYS A 158 -22.68 13.50 10.89
CA LYS A 158 -23.05 12.34 11.69
C LYS A 158 -22.28 11.12 11.18
N PRO A 159 -21.16 10.71 11.83
CA PRO A 159 -20.43 9.54 11.41
C PRO A 159 -21.29 8.27 11.58
N LEU A 160 -21.38 7.46 10.53
CA LEU A 160 -21.85 6.08 10.59
C LEU A 160 -20.65 5.15 10.39
N VAL A 161 -20.25 4.46 11.46
CA VAL A 161 -18.97 3.76 11.57
C VAL A 161 -19.16 2.28 11.25
N PHE A 162 -18.25 1.71 10.46
CA PHE A 162 -18.27 0.31 10.01
C PHE A 162 -16.94 -0.39 10.34
N ASP A 163 -17.03 -1.64 10.76
CA ASP A 163 -15.88 -2.54 10.97
C ASP A 163 -15.37 -3.13 9.64
N ARG A 164 -16.26 -3.26 8.62
CA ARG A 164 -15.99 -3.85 7.31
C ARG A 164 -16.27 -2.88 6.18
N THR A 165 -15.32 -2.80 5.27
CA THR A 165 -15.39 -1.92 4.08
C THR A 165 -16.51 -2.31 3.12
N ASP A 166 -16.73 -3.61 2.91
CA ASP A 166 -17.81 -4.11 2.02
C ASP A 166 -19.20 -3.72 2.53
N THR A 167 -19.44 -3.85 3.83
CA THR A 167 -20.70 -3.41 4.46
C THR A 167 -20.88 -1.90 4.36
N MET A 168 -19.79 -1.14 4.53
CA MET A 168 -19.82 0.32 4.35
C MET A 168 -20.20 0.70 2.91
N TYR A 169 -19.63 0.04 1.90
CA TYR A 169 -19.97 0.27 0.50
C TYR A 169 -21.43 -0.06 0.21
N GLN A 170 -21.90 -1.23 0.64
CA GLN A 170 -23.32 -1.63 0.48
C GLN A 170 -24.26 -0.61 1.12
N THR A 171 -23.93 -0.10 2.31
CA THR A 171 -24.74 0.88 3.04
C THR A 171 -24.78 2.22 2.33
N PHE A 172 -23.63 2.72 1.85
CA PHE A 172 -23.54 3.98 1.12
C PHE A 172 -24.29 3.89 -0.23
N PHE A 173 -23.97 2.89 -1.04
CA PHE A 173 -24.64 2.71 -2.35
C PHE A 173 -26.14 2.35 -2.21
N GLY A 174 -26.54 1.81 -1.07
CA GLY A 174 -27.95 1.62 -0.69
C GLY A 174 -28.65 2.89 -0.21
N GLY A 175 -27.97 4.04 -0.19
CA GLY A 175 -28.55 5.36 0.12
C GLY A 175 -28.78 5.65 1.61
N ARG A 176 -28.09 4.94 2.51
CA ARG A 176 -28.19 5.17 3.98
C ARG A 176 -27.21 6.20 4.51
N CYS A 177 -26.21 6.59 3.72
CA CYS A 177 -25.31 7.69 4.01
C CYS A 177 -25.39 8.71 2.90
N ASP A 178 -25.28 10.00 3.26
CA ASP A 178 -25.25 11.11 2.31
C ASP A 178 -23.88 11.22 1.65
N ALA A 179 -22.82 10.83 2.38
CA ALA A 179 -21.45 10.78 1.90
C ALA A 179 -20.71 9.56 2.44
N MET A 180 -19.62 9.20 1.77
CA MET A 180 -18.65 8.22 2.24
C MET A 180 -17.25 8.82 2.18
N THR A 181 -16.41 8.58 3.20
CA THR A 181 -15.04 9.10 3.26
C THR A 181 -14.00 7.99 3.40
N GLN A 182 -12.96 8.07 2.57
CA GLN A 182 -11.76 7.19 2.54
C GLN A 182 -10.63 7.89 1.79
N ASP A 183 -9.52 7.15 1.56
CA ASP A 183 -8.51 7.52 0.55
C ASP A 183 -9.20 7.83 -0.79
N ALA A 184 -8.81 8.88 -1.47
CA ALA A 184 -9.42 9.27 -2.74
C ALA A 184 -9.28 8.16 -3.80
N SER A 185 -8.15 7.45 -3.81
CA SER A 185 -7.94 6.28 -4.67
C SER A 185 -8.89 5.13 -4.35
N ALA A 186 -9.18 4.89 -3.06
CA ALA A 186 -10.13 3.87 -2.61
C ALA A 186 -11.57 4.23 -3.00
N LEU A 187 -11.95 5.52 -2.91
CA LEU A 187 -13.25 6.01 -3.37
C LEU A 187 -13.43 5.82 -4.87
N ALA A 188 -12.40 6.13 -5.68
CA ALA A 188 -12.40 5.86 -7.11
C ALA A 188 -12.57 4.36 -7.41
N GLY A 189 -11.89 3.52 -6.65
CA GLY A 189 -12.03 2.07 -6.72
C GLY A 189 -13.44 1.58 -6.36
N ALA A 190 -14.04 2.12 -5.31
CA ALA A 190 -15.41 1.79 -4.88
C ALA A 190 -16.43 2.16 -5.95
N VAL A 191 -16.30 3.34 -6.57
CA VAL A 191 -17.16 3.75 -7.69
C VAL A 191 -17.05 2.77 -8.85
N THR A 192 -15.84 2.34 -9.19
CA THR A 192 -15.60 1.45 -10.34
C THR A 192 -16.12 0.04 -10.12
N THR A 193 -16.11 -0.47 -8.87
CA THR A 193 -16.36 -1.90 -8.60
C THR A 193 -17.63 -2.19 -7.83
N ALA A 194 -18.19 -1.22 -7.10
CA ALA A 194 -19.33 -1.43 -6.21
C ALA A 194 -20.53 -0.51 -6.49
N ALA A 195 -20.34 0.61 -7.21
CA ALA A 195 -21.45 1.49 -7.55
C ALA A 195 -22.41 0.82 -8.54
N PRO A 196 -23.74 0.88 -8.31
CA PRO A 196 -24.72 0.36 -9.26
C PRO A 196 -24.63 1.03 -10.64
N ASN A 197 -24.40 2.34 -10.67
CA ASN A 197 -24.09 3.11 -11.87
C ASN A 197 -23.00 4.14 -11.51
N PRO A 198 -21.74 3.95 -11.95
CA PRO A 198 -20.65 4.84 -11.63
C PRO A 198 -20.86 6.32 -11.97
N ALA A 199 -21.67 6.60 -13.02
CA ALA A 199 -21.94 7.97 -13.44
C ALA A 199 -22.77 8.78 -12.42
N ASP A 200 -23.46 8.12 -11.50
CA ASP A 200 -24.30 8.77 -10.48
C ASP A 200 -23.51 9.29 -9.27
N TYR A 201 -22.22 9.02 -9.23
CA TYR A 201 -21.37 9.36 -8.08
C TYR A 201 -20.22 10.28 -8.50
N VAL A 202 -19.71 11.05 -7.53
CA VAL A 202 -18.56 11.93 -7.72
C VAL A 202 -17.73 11.99 -6.44
N VAL A 203 -16.41 11.83 -6.60
CA VAL A 203 -15.44 12.17 -5.54
C VAL A 203 -15.27 13.68 -5.57
N LEU A 204 -15.49 14.34 -4.42
CA LEU A 204 -15.28 15.78 -4.30
C LEU A 204 -13.81 16.13 -4.51
N PRO A 205 -13.49 17.29 -5.11
CA PRO A 205 -12.11 17.66 -5.44
C PRO A 205 -11.25 18.01 -4.21
N GLN A 206 -11.88 18.25 -3.06
CA GLN A 206 -11.17 18.58 -1.82
C GLN A 206 -10.68 17.33 -1.12
N THR A 207 -9.41 17.34 -0.69
CA THR A 207 -8.85 16.39 0.27
C THR A 207 -8.62 17.07 1.61
N VAL A 208 -8.86 16.34 2.71
CA VAL A 208 -8.83 16.90 4.08
C VAL A 208 -7.62 16.45 4.88
N SER A 209 -6.83 15.51 4.36
CA SER A 209 -5.59 15.04 5.00
C SER A 209 -4.55 14.63 3.97
N LYS A 210 -3.34 14.40 4.46
CA LYS A 210 -2.28 13.67 3.76
C LYS A 210 -2.34 12.21 4.20
N GLU A 211 -2.38 11.30 3.24
CA GLU A 211 -2.39 9.85 3.48
C GLU A 211 -1.15 9.21 2.81
N PRO A 212 0.04 9.33 3.44
CA PRO A 212 1.23 8.63 2.96
C PRO A 212 1.09 7.14 3.28
N LEU A 213 0.75 6.34 2.29
CA LEU A 213 0.55 4.90 2.43
C LEU A 213 1.88 4.16 2.29
N GLY A 214 2.07 3.13 3.10
CA GLY A 214 3.29 2.32 3.03
C GLY A 214 3.21 1.03 3.82
N PRO A 215 4.23 0.15 3.66
CA PRO A 215 4.32 -1.09 4.41
C PRO A 215 4.70 -0.86 5.87
N PHE A 216 4.37 -1.88 6.69
CA PHE A 216 4.80 -1.95 8.08
C PHE A 216 5.48 -3.28 8.36
N THR A 217 6.51 -3.24 9.23
CA THR A 217 7.21 -4.40 9.78
C THR A 217 7.25 -4.31 11.30
N ARG A 218 7.65 -5.38 11.98
CA ARG A 218 7.89 -5.35 13.43
C ARG A 218 9.16 -4.57 13.75
N ASN A 219 9.18 -3.83 14.85
CA ASN A 219 10.41 -3.23 15.39
C ASN A 219 11.39 -4.32 15.85
N GLY A 220 12.68 -3.99 15.80
CA GLY A 220 13.76 -4.88 16.24
C GLY A 220 14.13 -5.95 15.21
N ASP A 221 13.62 -5.87 13.99
CA ASP A 221 14.02 -6.67 12.85
C ASP A 221 14.52 -5.75 11.74
N GLU A 222 15.72 -5.21 11.93
CA GLU A 222 16.29 -4.19 11.07
C GLU A 222 16.54 -4.74 9.66
N VAL A 223 17.09 -5.96 9.56
CA VAL A 223 17.40 -6.58 8.26
C VAL A 223 16.12 -6.75 7.43
N TRP A 224 15.03 -7.22 8.06
CA TRP A 224 13.75 -7.36 7.35
C TRP A 224 13.19 -6.01 6.90
N SER A 225 13.26 -5.01 7.78
CA SER A 225 12.83 -3.65 7.46
C SER A 225 13.66 -3.01 6.34
N ASP A 226 14.95 -3.28 6.31
CA ASP A 226 15.84 -2.82 5.25
C ASP A 226 15.52 -3.49 3.91
N ILE A 227 15.25 -4.80 3.89
CA ILE A 227 14.79 -5.49 2.68
C ILE A 227 13.53 -4.85 2.11
N ILE A 228 12.54 -4.55 2.96
CA ILE A 228 11.30 -3.86 2.55
C ILE A 228 11.60 -2.46 1.99
N THR A 229 12.48 -1.75 2.64
CA THR A 229 12.89 -0.41 2.24
C THR A 229 13.61 -0.41 0.89
N TRP A 230 14.61 -1.27 0.73
CA TRP A 230 15.39 -1.37 -0.50
C TRP A 230 14.60 -2.00 -1.66
N LEU A 231 13.59 -2.85 -1.38
CA LEU A 231 12.66 -3.28 -2.40
C LEU A 231 11.96 -2.09 -3.05
N HIS A 232 11.38 -1.20 -2.25
CA HIS A 232 10.69 -0.02 -2.78
C HIS A 232 11.64 0.89 -3.57
N TYR A 233 12.79 1.24 -2.99
CA TYR A 233 13.76 2.09 -3.69
C TYR A 233 14.28 1.44 -4.96
N GLY A 234 14.49 0.12 -4.97
CA GLY A 234 14.90 -0.60 -6.17
C GLY A 234 13.86 -0.60 -7.29
N LEU A 235 12.58 -0.69 -6.94
CA LEU A 235 11.49 -0.60 -7.93
C LEU A 235 11.36 0.83 -8.51
N VAL A 236 11.58 1.87 -7.70
CA VAL A 236 11.59 3.27 -8.16
C VAL A 236 12.85 3.56 -8.98
N GLU A 237 14.03 3.14 -8.54
CA GLU A 237 15.31 3.27 -9.28
C GLU A 237 15.22 2.54 -10.63
N ALA A 238 14.57 1.36 -10.69
CA ALA A 238 14.33 0.64 -11.93
C ALA A 238 13.48 1.46 -12.92
N GLU A 239 12.47 2.18 -12.44
CA GLU A 239 11.70 3.11 -13.30
C GLU A 239 12.60 4.23 -13.85
N GLU A 240 13.43 4.84 -13.00
CA GLU A 240 14.33 5.94 -13.38
C GLU A 240 15.39 5.50 -14.41
N LEU A 241 15.89 4.28 -14.27
CA LEU A 241 16.90 3.69 -15.15
C LEU A 241 16.31 2.99 -16.40
N GLY A 242 14.97 2.94 -16.52
CA GLY A 242 14.30 2.27 -17.64
C GLY A 242 14.42 0.74 -17.61
N VAL A 243 14.67 0.15 -16.43
CA VAL A 243 14.66 -1.30 -16.22
C VAL A 243 13.22 -1.74 -15.99
N THR A 244 12.73 -2.67 -16.81
CA THR A 244 11.35 -3.17 -16.80
C THR A 244 11.32 -4.69 -16.61
N ALA A 245 10.16 -5.28 -16.31
CA ALA A 245 10.02 -6.73 -16.31
C ALA A 245 10.44 -7.36 -17.64
N ALA A 246 10.12 -6.70 -18.75
CA ALA A 246 10.37 -7.21 -20.10
C ALA A 246 11.86 -7.19 -20.50
N ASN A 247 12.63 -6.19 -20.05
CA ASN A 247 14.04 -6.04 -20.43
C ASN A 247 15.03 -6.43 -19.32
N ALA A 248 14.57 -6.83 -18.13
CA ALA A 248 15.42 -7.07 -16.97
C ALA A 248 16.56 -8.05 -17.22
N ASP A 249 16.32 -9.12 -17.98
CA ASP A 249 17.37 -10.09 -18.33
C ASP A 249 18.42 -9.49 -19.27
N GLU A 250 18.02 -8.67 -20.24
CA GLU A 250 18.93 -7.95 -21.13
C GLU A 250 19.79 -6.95 -20.33
N MET A 251 19.22 -6.26 -19.35
CA MET A 251 19.90 -5.29 -18.50
C MET A 251 21.02 -5.89 -17.64
N THR A 252 21.08 -7.21 -17.49
CA THR A 252 22.24 -7.89 -16.87
C THR A 252 23.53 -7.73 -17.68
N LYS A 253 23.44 -7.36 -18.96
CA LYS A 253 24.56 -7.12 -19.89
C LYS A 253 24.93 -5.62 -19.98
N SER A 254 24.22 -4.76 -19.25
CA SER A 254 24.44 -3.31 -19.29
C SER A 254 25.83 -2.96 -18.78
N SER A 255 26.47 -1.99 -19.44
CA SER A 255 27.72 -1.38 -18.97
C SER A 255 27.51 -0.22 -17.99
N THR A 256 26.26 0.19 -17.76
CA THR A 256 25.90 1.29 -16.84
C THR A 256 26.07 0.86 -15.40
N PRO A 257 26.97 1.48 -14.61
CA PRO A 257 27.25 1.01 -13.24
C PRO A 257 26.05 1.01 -12.30
N ALA A 258 25.10 1.96 -12.45
CA ALA A 258 23.89 2.01 -11.67
C ALA A 258 22.99 0.79 -11.95
N ILE A 259 22.81 0.45 -13.23
CA ILE A 259 22.04 -0.74 -13.64
C ILE A 259 22.71 -2.02 -13.12
N GLN A 260 24.05 -2.13 -13.27
CA GLN A 260 24.79 -3.31 -12.79
C GLN A 260 24.59 -3.55 -11.31
N ARG A 261 24.63 -2.50 -10.47
CA ARG A 261 24.36 -2.61 -9.03
C ARG A 261 22.91 -2.99 -8.75
N LEU A 262 21.96 -2.36 -9.43
CA LEU A 262 20.55 -2.64 -9.27
C LEU A 262 20.21 -4.10 -9.59
N VAL A 263 20.70 -4.61 -10.73
CA VAL A 263 20.40 -5.99 -11.16
C VAL A 263 21.35 -7.03 -10.55
N GLY A 264 22.32 -6.60 -9.71
CA GLY A 264 23.20 -7.48 -8.97
C GLY A 264 24.28 -8.17 -9.79
N THR A 265 24.73 -7.55 -10.92
CA THR A 265 25.88 -8.02 -11.71
C THR A 265 27.20 -7.37 -11.27
N ALA A 266 27.13 -6.34 -10.41
CA ALA A 266 28.29 -5.73 -9.76
C ALA A 266 27.98 -5.47 -8.28
N GLY A 267 29.00 -5.64 -7.42
CA GLY A 267 28.87 -5.45 -5.97
C GLY A 267 28.27 -6.64 -5.24
N ASP A 268 28.01 -6.45 -3.94
CA ASP A 268 27.59 -7.47 -2.98
C ASP A 268 26.36 -7.03 -2.16
N LEU A 269 25.56 -6.08 -2.69
CA LEU A 269 24.46 -5.45 -1.96
C LEU A 269 23.40 -6.45 -1.48
N GLY A 270 23.10 -7.46 -2.25
CA GLY A 270 22.16 -8.51 -1.84
C GLY A 270 22.69 -9.33 -0.67
N SER A 271 23.95 -9.75 -0.72
CA SER A 271 24.57 -10.56 0.34
C SER A 271 24.67 -9.83 1.67
N ARG A 272 24.78 -8.48 1.66
CA ARG A 272 24.73 -7.65 2.88
C ARG A 272 23.37 -7.69 3.59
N LEU A 273 22.30 -7.97 2.84
CA LEU A 273 20.96 -8.18 3.36
C LEU A 273 20.64 -9.68 3.62
N GLY A 274 21.65 -10.56 3.45
CA GLY A 274 21.43 -12.01 3.53
C GLY A 274 20.67 -12.59 2.36
N LEU A 275 20.61 -11.90 1.20
CA LEU A 275 19.91 -12.33 -0.02
C LEU A 275 20.90 -12.67 -1.14
N ASP A 276 20.42 -13.28 -2.21
CA ASP A 276 21.16 -13.38 -3.46
C ASP A 276 21.44 -11.97 -4.03
N ASN A 277 22.59 -11.75 -4.65
CA ASN A 277 22.92 -10.45 -5.22
C ASN A 277 21.95 -10.01 -6.33
N LYS A 278 21.31 -10.96 -7.02
CA LYS A 278 20.29 -10.72 -8.05
C LYS A 278 18.87 -10.63 -7.50
N TRP A 279 18.68 -10.50 -6.19
CA TRP A 279 17.36 -10.46 -5.58
C TRP A 279 16.46 -9.37 -6.17
N MET A 280 17.04 -8.19 -6.47
CA MET A 280 16.29 -7.08 -7.06
C MET A 280 15.93 -7.36 -8.53
N LEU A 281 16.81 -8.01 -9.28
CA LEU A 281 16.49 -8.52 -10.62
C LEU A 281 15.28 -9.45 -10.58
N GLN A 282 15.24 -10.40 -9.65
CA GLN A 282 14.10 -11.31 -9.49
C GLN A 282 12.81 -10.57 -9.12
N ALA A 283 12.90 -9.58 -8.24
CA ALA A 283 11.76 -8.73 -7.88
C ALA A 283 11.21 -7.95 -9.08
N ILE A 284 12.07 -7.32 -9.88
CA ILE A 284 11.69 -6.58 -11.08
C ILE A 284 11.08 -7.50 -12.13
N LYS A 285 11.68 -8.67 -12.39
CA LYS A 285 11.12 -9.66 -13.34
C LYS A 285 9.71 -10.11 -12.95
N ALA A 286 9.45 -10.24 -11.66
CA ALA A 286 8.17 -10.72 -11.16
C ALA A 286 7.09 -9.63 -11.09
N GLY A 287 7.44 -8.42 -10.63
CA GLY A 287 6.51 -7.34 -10.38
C GLY A 287 6.53 -6.23 -11.45
N GLY A 288 7.64 -6.09 -12.17
CA GLY A 288 7.95 -4.88 -12.93
C GLY A 288 8.58 -3.81 -12.04
N ASN A 289 8.89 -2.66 -12.62
CA ASN A 289 9.30 -1.48 -11.89
C ASN A 289 8.08 -0.75 -11.27
N TYR A 290 8.31 0.32 -10.51
CA TYR A 290 7.22 1.06 -9.85
C TYR A 290 6.17 1.58 -10.84
N SER A 291 6.57 2.09 -12.01
CA SER A 291 5.64 2.55 -13.05
C SER A 291 4.75 1.42 -13.57
N GLU A 292 5.33 0.25 -13.84
CA GLU A 292 4.57 -0.92 -14.33
C GLU A 292 3.56 -1.40 -13.28
N ILE A 293 3.96 -1.43 -12.00
CA ILE A 293 3.06 -1.76 -10.89
C ILE A 293 1.93 -0.73 -10.78
N PHE A 294 2.25 0.57 -10.81
CA PHE A 294 1.27 1.64 -10.72
C PHE A 294 0.27 1.58 -11.89
N GLU A 295 0.78 1.60 -13.13
CA GLU A 295 -0.04 1.68 -14.34
C GLU A 295 -1.01 0.50 -14.46
N ARG A 296 -0.54 -0.71 -14.16
CA ARG A 296 -1.35 -1.93 -14.24
C ARG A 296 -2.49 -1.96 -13.21
N ASN A 297 -2.26 -1.42 -12.00
CA ASN A 297 -3.18 -1.59 -10.90
C ASN A 297 -4.10 -0.39 -10.65
N VAL A 298 -3.57 0.82 -10.77
CA VAL A 298 -4.30 2.06 -10.44
C VAL A 298 -4.20 3.12 -11.53
N GLY A 299 -3.20 3.05 -12.41
CA GLY A 299 -2.90 4.03 -13.45
C GLY A 299 -3.81 3.92 -14.68
N LYS A 300 -3.36 4.51 -15.78
CA LYS A 300 -4.15 4.62 -17.04
C LYS A 300 -4.49 3.27 -17.66
N ALA A 301 -3.67 2.25 -17.44
CA ALA A 301 -3.93 0.88 -17.92
C ALA A 301 -4.95 0.12 -17.04
N SER A 302 -5.35 0.67 -15.91
CA SER A 302 -6.33 0.08 -14.99
C SER A 302 -7.73 0.69 -15.16
N PRO A 303 -8.77 0.06 -14.64
CA PRO A 303 -10.11 0.65 -14.60
C PRO A 303 -10.20 1.95 -13.79
N LEU A 304 -9.30 2.18 -12.83
CA LEU A 304 -9.28 3.37 -11.98
C LEU A 304 -8.78 4.61 -12.70
N LYS A 305 -7.88 4.45 -13.69
CA LYS A 305 -7.34 5.51 -14.55
C LYS A 305 -6.76 6.70 -13.79
N LEU A 306 -6.18 6.48 -12.63
CA LEU A 306 -5.59 7.55 -11.83
C LEU A 306 -4.36 8.14 -12.53
N ASP A 307 -4.18 9.45 -12.38
CA ASP A 307 -2.95 10.13 -12.73
C ASP A 307 -1.86 9.83 -11.69
N ARG A 308 -0.60 9.84 -12.12
CA ARG A 308 0.55 9.64 -11.22
C ARG A 308 0.58 10.72 -10.12
N GLY A 309 0.41 11.98 -10.46
CA GLY A 309 0.46 13.09 -9.52
C GLY A 309 1.69 13.01 -8.61
N LEU A 310 1.50 13.06 -7.30
CA LEU A 310 2.59 12.91 -6.32
C LEU A 310 3.29 11.53 -6.39
N ASN A 311 2.67 10.54 -7.01
CA ASN A 311 3.23 9.21 -7.22
C ASN A 311 4.14 9.11 -8.45
N ALA A 312 4.38 10.19 -9.18
CA ALA A 312 5.42 10.26 -10.19
C ALA A 312 6.81 10.31 -9.54
N THR A 313 7.85 9.90 -10.28
CA THR A 313 9.23 10.05 -9.82
C THR A 313 9.60 11.54 -9.71
N TRP A 314 10.58 11.85 -8.87
CA TRP A 314 11.02 13.23 -8.58
C TRP A 314 11.39 14.02 -9.84
N ASN A 315 12.02 13.40 -10.82
CA ASN A 315 12.39 14.01 -12.09
C ASN A 315 11.20 14.25 -13.03
N LYS A 316 10.01 13.74 -12.69
CA LYS A 316 8.72 13.98 -13.35
C LYS A 316 7.75 14.80 -12.50
N GLY A 317 8.28 15.47 -11.45
CA GLY A 317 7.51 16.37 -10.58
C GLY A 317 6.74 15.70 -9.44
N GLY A 318 6.96 14.42 -9.17
CA GLY A 318 6.37 13.69 -8.06
C GLY A 318 7.27 13.60 -6.82
N LEU A 319 6.89 12.76 -5.88
CA LEU A 319 7.59 12.54 -4.60
C LEU A 319 8.26 11.15 -4.53
N MET A 320 8.15 10.31 -5.56
CA MET A 320 8.89 9.05 -5.58
C MET A 320 10.36 9.34 -5.85
N TYR A 321 11.16 9.15 -4.80
CA TYR A 321 12.58 9.48 -4.77
C TYR A 321 13.36 8.29 -4.22
N ALA A 322 14.04 7.55 -5.09
CA ALA A 322 14.86 6.42 -4.67
C ALA A 322 16.17 6.89 -4.01
N VAL A 323 16.57 6.21 -2.95
CA VAL A 323 17.94 6.33 -2.41
C VAL A 323 18.87 5.54 -3.31
N PRO A 324 20.02 6.12 -3.76
CA PRO A 324 20.91 5.48 -4.73
C PRO A 324 21.49 4.15 -4.26
N PHE A 325 21.53 3.16 -5.15
CA PHE A 325 22.21 1.87 -4.96
C PHE A 325 23.73 2.04 -5.14
N LYS A 326 24.42 2.47 -4.07
CA LYS A 326 25.88 2.70 -4.07
C LYS A 326 26.57 1.96 -2.94
#